data_8b6add5ad293deea58d191f13efa8bbd
#
_entry.id   8b6add5ad293deea58d191f13efa8bbd
#
_cell.length_a   1.000
_cell.length_b   1.000
_cell.length_c   1.000
_cell.angle_alpha   90.00
_cell.angle_beta   90.00
_cell.angle_gamma   90.00
#
_symmetry.space_group_name_H-M   'P 1'
#
loop_
_entity.id
_entity.type
_entity.pdbx_description
1 polymer ?
#
loop_
_entity_poly.entity_id
_entity_poly.type
_entity_poly.pdbx_seq_one_letter_code
_entity_poly.pdbx_strand_id
1 'polypeptide(L)'
;LHSPSDLDLENNESVLSSEIKQWMAFAKQKVSETVILKKLAAENPDYSTLLLLAENKKAIESRKTSPLIHNSEVKDRIDVTAEEDAKRNKPFSIRKISQQDILNLPLFPTTTIGSFPQTKEVRNWRAKFKKGELNAKQYDDLLKKETERTIRWQEEVGIDVLVHGEFERNDMVEYFGEQLSGFVFTQNGWVQS
;
A
#
# COMPACT_ATOMS: atom_id res chain seq x y z
N LEU A 1 1.76 5.60 -17.66
CA LEU A 1 2.79 5.98 -16.68
C LEU A 1 2.10 6.51 -15.43
N HIS A 2 2.09 5.73 -14.36
CA HIS A 2 1.46 6.08 -13.08
C HIS A 2 2.48 6.70 -12.11
N SER A 3 3.51 7.36 -12.62
CA SER A 3 4.47 8.04 -11.76
C SER A 3 3.95 9.42 -11.39
N PRO A 4 4.03 9.82 -10.11
CA PRO A 4 3.72 11.17 -9.69
C PRO A 4 4.48 12.18 -10.51
N SER A 5 3.82 13.24 -10.95
CA SER A 5 4.40 14.20 -11.89
C SER A 5 5.39 15.14 -11.24
N ASP A 6 5.09 15.64 -10.05
CA ASP A 6 5.85 16.70 -9.39
C ASP A 6 5.83 16.56 -7.87
N LEU A 7 7.00 16.34 -7.27
CA LEU A 7 7.17 16.23 -5.81
C LEU A 7 6.89 17.56 -5.07
N ASP A 8 7.03 18.69 -5.76
CA ASP A 8 6.79 20.00 -5.15
C ASP A 8 5.32 20.24 -4.82
N LEU A 9 4.40 19.46 -5.44
CA LEU A 9 2.97 19.46 -5.12
C LEU A 9 2.63 18.81 -3.78
N GLU A 10 3.55 18.02 -3.22
CA GLU A 10 3.39 17.37 -1.92
C GLU A 10 3.76 18.35 -0.80
N ASN A 11 2.79 19.18 -0.39
CA ASN A 11 3.00 20.27 0.56
C ASN A 11 2.56 19.94 1.99
N ASN A 12 1.98 18.77 2.23
CA ASN A 12 1.48 18.38 3.53
C ASN A 12 2.52 17.56 4.30
N GLU A 13 3.26 18.20 5.21
CA GLU A 13 4.28 17.56 6.04
C GLU A 13 3.72 16.47 6.99
N SER A 14 2.43 16.52 7.33
CA SER A 14 1.81 15.47 8.14
C SER A 14 1.64 14.16 7.37
N VAL A 15 1.62 14.22 6.04
CA VAL A 15 1.54 13.06 5.13
C VAL A 15 2.92 12.65 4.66
N LEU A 16 3.73 13.62 4.25
CA LEU A 16 5.08 13.40 3.74
C LEU A 16 6.06 14.36 4.40
N SER A 17 6.78 13.89 5.40
CA SER A 17 7.75 14.71 6.11
C SER A 17 8.89 15.19 5.20
N SER A 18 9.49 16.32 5.52
CA SER A 18 10.64 16.86 4.79
C SER A 18 11.82 15.87 4.76
N GLU A 19 12.03 15.08 5.82
CA GLU A 19 13.03 14.02 5.86
C GLU A 19 12.79 12.96 4.79
N ILE A 20 11.56 12.48 4.64
CA ILE A 20 11.21 11.46 3.63
C ILE A 20 11.22 12.07 2.23
N LYS A 21 10.70 13.30 2.09
CA LYS A 21 10.60 14.01 0.81
C LYS A 21 11.97 14.16 0.13
N GLN A 22 13.03 14.46 0.90
CA GLN A 22 14.38 14.60 0.35
C GLN A 22 14.96 13.30 -0.26
N TRP A 23 14.39 12.13 0.05
CA TRP A 23 14.81 10.84 -0.51
C TRP A 23 14.08 10.47 -1.79
N MET A 24 13.11 11.29 -2.22
CA MET A 24 12.22 11.00 -3.34
C MET A 24 12.52 11.89 -4.53
N ALA A 25 12.23 11.39 -5.71
CA ALA A 25 12.24 12.16 -6.96
C ALA A 25 11.12 11.67 -7.87
N PHE A 26 10.21 12.58 -8.24
CA PHE A 26 9.13 12.30 -9.18
C PHE A 26 9.59 12.65 -10.62
N ALA A 27 8.69 12.55 -11.59
CA ALA A 27 9.06 12.70 -13.01
C ALA A 27 9.79 14.04 -13.30
N LYS A 28 9.29 15.15 -12.78
CA LYS A 28 9.91 16.48 -12.93
C LYS A 28 11.31 16.53 -12.31
N GLN A 29 11.47 16.04 -11.10
CA GLN A 29 12.76 16.01 -10.41
C GLN A 29 13.76 15.12 -11.15
N LYS A 30 13.35 13.96 -11.66
CA LYS A 30 14.23 13.05 -12.42
C LYS A 30 14.71 13.65 -13.74
N VAL A 31 13.87 14.43 -14.43
CA VAL A 31 14.30 15.19 -15.61
C VAL A 31 15.32 16.26 -15.22
N SER A 32 15.10 16.96 -14.10
CA SER A 32 16.06 17.95 -13.58
C SER A 32 17.38 17.30 -13.18
N GLU A 33 17.36 16.14 -12.53
CA GLU A 33 18.57 15.36 -12.19
C GLU A 33 19.40 15.02 -13.43
N THR A 34 18.75 14.68 -14.54
CA THR A 34 19.45 14.41 -15.80
C THR A 34 20.25 15.62 -16.30
N VAL A 35 19.68 16.83 -16.17
CA VAL A 35 20.37 18.08 -16.51
C VAL A 35 21.53 18.36 -15.55
N ILE A 36 21.34 18.09 -14.25
CA ILE A 36 22.40 18.23 -13.23
C ILE A 36 23.56 17.28 -13.53
N LEU A 37 23.28 16.01 -13.85
CA LEU A 37 24.30 15.04 -14.23
C LEU A 37 25.12 15.50 -15.45
N LYS A 38 24.45 16.06 -16.46
CA LYS A 38 25.16 16.67 -17.60
C LYS A 38 26.13 17.79 -17.19
N LYS A 39 25.69 18.68 -16.27
CA LYS A 39 26.52 19.77 -15.77
C LYS A 39 27.69 19.26 -14.93
N LEU A 40 27.46 18.21 -14.09
CA LEU A 40 28.51 17.56 -13.29
C LEU A 40 29.56 16.86 -14.12
N ALA A 41 29.23 16.40 -15.33
CA ALA A 41 30.16 15.80 -16.27
C ALA A 41 31.04 16.80 -17.03
N ALA A 42 30.81 18.12 -16.91
CA ALA A 42 31.65 19.15 -17.45
C ALA A 42 32.99 19.26 -16.70
N GLU A 43 34.05 19.73 -17.38
CA GLU A 43 35.37 19.88 -16.75
C GLU A 43 35.35 20.78 -15.48
N ASN A 44 34.52 21.82 -15.49
CA ASN A 44 34.41 22.77 -14.40
C ASN A 44 32.93 22.99 -14.04
N PRO A 45 32.31 22.12 -13.22
CA PRO A 45 30.95 22.31 -12.74
C PRO A 45 30.83 23.61 -11.91
N ASP A 46 29.75 24.33 -12.11
CA ASP A 46 29.46 25.53 -11.30
C ASP A 46 29.16 25.19 -9.84
N TYR A 47 29.35 26.19 -8.96
CA TYR A 47 29.17 26.04 -7.52
C TYR A 47 27.74 25.57 -7.16
N SER A 48 26.71 26.08 -7.83
CA SER A 48 25.33 25.70 -7.57
C SER A 48 25.08 24.22 -7.87
N THR A 49 25.68 23.69 -8.93
CA THR A 49 25.63 22.27 -9.30
C THR A 49 26.35 21.38 -8.26
N LEU A 50 27.50 21.82 -7.76
CA LEU A 50 28.22 21.10 -6.70
C LEU A 50 27.46 21.12 -5.38
N LEU A 51 26.75 22.19 -5.05
CA LEU A 51 25.90 22.27 -3.87
C LEU A 51 24.74 21.24 -3.95
N LEU A 52 24.06 21.15 -5.07
CA LEU A 52 23.01 20.14 -5.29
C LEU A 52 23.53 18.70 -5.13
N LEU A 53 24.75 18.42 -5.59
CA LEU A 53 25.40 17.13 -5.39
C LEU A 53 25.67 16.88 -3.90
N ALA A 54 26.12 17.87 -3.17
CA ALA A 54 26.38 17.76 -1.73
C ALA A 54 25.09 17.51 -0.93
N GLU A 55 24.01 18.19 -1.28
CA GLU A 55 22.69 17.99 -0.69
C GLU A 55 22.17 16.57 -0.97
N ASN A 56 22.29 16.09 -2.20
CA ASN A 56 21.90 14.71 -2.55
C ASN A 56 22.72 13.67 -1.76
N LYS A 57 24.04 13.85 -1.63
CA LYS A 57 24.88 12.97 -0.79
C LYS A 57 24.40 12.96 0.66
N LYS A 58 24.06 14.11 1.23
CA LYS A 58 23.50 14.25 2.57
C LYS A 58 22.19 13.47 2.72
N ALA A 59 21.28 13.60 1.76
CA ALA A 59 20.00 12.89 1.74
C ALA A 59 20.21 11.36 1.70
N ILE A 60 21.13 10.87 0.86
CA ILE A 60 21.47 9.45 0.77
C ILE A 60 22.04 8.93 2.10
N GLU A 61 22.95 9.67 2.73
CA GLU A 61 23.50 9.27 4.04
C GLU A 61 22.44 9.26 5.15
N SER A 62 21.57 10.27 5.19
CA SER A 62 20.45 10.29 6.15
C SER A 62 19.52 9.07 5.98
N ARG A 63 19.24 8.68 4.74
CA ARG A 63 18.44 7.50 4.44
C ARG A 63 19.08 6.20 4.96
N LYS A 64 20.39 6.07 4.86
CA LYS A 64 21.11 4.86 5.33
C LYS A 64 21.02 4.63 6.84
N THR A 65 20.78 5.66 7.61
CA THR A 65 20.81 5.61 9.08
C THR A 65 19.47 5.91 9.74
N SER A 66 18.47 6.34 8.97
CA SER A 66 17.16 6.75 9.50
C SER A 66 16.41 5.58 10.15
N PRO A 67 15.90 5.76 11.37
CA PRO A 67 15.05 4.76 12.04
C PRO A 67 13.70 4.54 11.33
N LEU A 68 13.29 5.46 10.45
CA LEU A 68 12.08 5.28 9.61
C LEU A 68 12.24 4.14 8.60
N ILE A 69 13.48 3.80 8.24
CA ILE A 69 13.81 2.72 7.28
C ILE A 69 14.37 1.50 8.01
N HIS A 70 15.12 1.72 9.11
CA HIS A 70 15.84 0.68 9.81
C HIS A 70 15.15 0.33 11.13
N ASN A 71 14.29 -0.67 11.09
CA ASN A 71 13.71 -1.28 12.29
C ASN A 71 14.54 -2.53 12.66
N SER A 72 15.19 -2.53 13.84
CA SER A 72 16.02 -3.64 14.31
C SER A 72 15.20 -4.91 14.48
N GLU A 73 14.00 -4.84 15.07
CA GLU A 73 13.15 -6.01 15.29
C GLU A 73 12.79 -6.73 13.99
N VAL A 74 12.53 -5.95 12.92
CA VAL A 74 12.26 -6.53 11.59
C VAL A 74 13.49 -7.18 11.01
N LYS A 75 14.69 -6.57 11.18
CA LYS A 75 15.94 -7.14 10.70
C LYS A 75 16.28 -8.43 11.45
N ASP A 76 16.19 -8.41 12.77
CA ASP A 76 16.43 -9.59 13.61
C ASP A 76 15.48 -10.74 13.23
N ARG A 77 14.21 -10.43 12.92
CA ARG A 77 13.28 -11.43 12.43
C ARG A 77 13.66 -11.98 11.06
N ILE A 78 14.15 -11.14 10.15
CA ILE A 78 14.62 -11.58 8.82
C ILE A 78 15.83 -12.51 8.98
N ASP A 79 16.77 -12.16 9.85
CA ASP A 79 18.01 -12.90 10.06
C ASP A 79 17.77 -14.31 10.64
N VAL A 80 16.70 -14.49 11.42
CA VAL A 80 16.32 -15.81 11.95
C VAL A 80 15.33 -16.58 11.06
N THR A 81 14.84 -15.97 9.98
CA THR A 81 13.91 -16.64 9.05
C THR A 81 14.66 -17.65 8.20
N ALA A 82 14.28 -18.91 8.31
CA ALA A 82 14.88 -20.01 7.56
C ALA A 82 14.05 -20.38 6.31
N GLU A 83 14.66 -21.11 5.38
CA GLU A 83 13.96 -21.60 4.19
C GLU A 83 12.76 -22.48 4.55
N GLU A 84 12.83 -23.19 5.67
CA GLU A 84 11.76 -24.04 6.20
C GLU A 84 10.51 -23.24 6.55
N ASP A 85 10.64 -21.99 6.98
CA ASP A 85 9.50 -21.12 7.32
C ASP A 85 8.64 -20.77 6.09
N ALA A 86 9.24 -20.83 4.89
CA ALA A 86 8.53 -20.67 3.62
C ALA A 86 7.83 -21.96 3.13
N LYS A 87 8.09 -23.10 3.78
CA LYS A 87 7.53 -24.39 3.39
C LYS A 87 6.26 -24.69 4.15
N ARG A 88 5.33 -25.38 3.49
CA ARG A 88 4.14 -25.89 4.15
C ARG A 88 4.42 -27.24 4.81
N ASN A 89 3.85 -27.44 6.00
CA ASN A 89 4.05 -28.67 6.79
C ASN A 89 3.60 -29.95 6.08
N LYS A 90 2.66 -29.85 5.14
CA LYS A 90 2.15 -31.00 4.38
C LYS A 90 2.11 -30.71 2.87
N PRO A 91 2.38 -31.68 2.01
CA PRO A 91 2.28 -31.51 0.57
C PRO A 91 0.82 -31.28 0.15
N PHE A 92 0.64 -30.75 -1.06
CA PHE A 92 -0.68 -30.37 -1.60
C PHE A 92 -1.68 -31.54 -1.59
N SER A 93 -1.25 -32.77 -1.94
CA SER A 93 -2.10 -33.93 -1.97
C SER A 93 -2.79 -34.23 -0.63
N ILE A 94 -2.06 -34.12 0.48
CA ILE A 94 -2.60 -34.31 1.83
C ILE A 94 -3.48 -33.13 2.25
N ARG A 95 -3.04 -31.89 1.97
CA ARG A 95 -3.81 -30.68 2.29
C ARG A 95 -5.14 -30.64 1.54
N LYS A 96 -5.16 -31.04 0.26
CA LYS A 96 -6.36 -31.11 -0.55
C LYS A 96 -7.43 -31.99 0.10
N ILE A 97 -7.06 -33.20 0.53
CA ILE A 97 -7.98 -34.12 1.19
C ILE A 97 -8.55 -33.50 2.47
N SER A 98 -7.67 -33.02 3.36
CA SER A 98 -8.11 -32.36 4.61
C SER A 98 -9.01 -31.14 4.38
N GLN A 99 -8.76 -30.38 3.33
CA GLN A 99 -9.60 -29.22 2.97
C GLN A 99 -10.96 -29.67 2.42
N GLN A 100 -11.01 -30.68 1.59
CA GLN A 100 -12.26 -31.25 1.06
C GLN A 100 -13.14 -31.78 2.19
N ASP A 101 -12.55 -32.51 3.16
CA ASP A 101 -13.27 -33.07 4.29
C ASP A 101 -13.85 -31.98 5.23
N ILE A 102 -13.12 -30.88 5.44
CA ILE A 102 -13.55 -29.79 6.32
C ILE A 102 -14.58 -28.89 5.63
N LEU A 103 -14.31 -28.51 4.38
CA LEU A 103 -15.14 -27.54 3.66
C LEU A 103 -16.40 -28.17 3.06
N ASN A 104 -16.39 -29.47 2.79
CA ASN A 104 -17.51 -30.23 2.23
C ASN A 104 -18.17 -29.54 1.02
N LEU A 105 -17.36 -28.95 0.14
CA LEU A 105 -17.84 -28.23 -1.04
C LEU A 105 -18.30 -29.21 -2.14
N PRO A 106 -19.27 -28.79 -2.98
CA PRO A 106 -19.68 -29.57 -4.15
C PRO A 106 -18.53 -29.71 -5.16
N LEU A 107 -18.71 -30.58 -6.17
CA LEU A 107 -17.68 -30.82 -7.19
C LEU A 107 -17.28 -29.55 -7.97
N PHE A 108 -18.24 -28.65 -8.20
CA PHE A 108 -18.07 -27.36 -8.87
C PHE A 108 -18.62 -26.25 -7.98
N PRO A 109 -17.86 -25.83 -6.93
CA PRO A 109 -18.33 -24.81 -6.02
C PRO A 109 -18.40 -23.44 -6.71
N THR A 110 -19.46 -22.72 -6.47
CA THR A 110 -19.65 -21.35 -6.93
C THR A 110 -19.00 -20.36 -5.96
N THR A 111 -18.41 -19.30 -6.51
CA THR A 111 -17.87 -18.18 -5.75
C THR A 111 -17.86 -16.93 -6.63
N THR A 112 -17.49 -15.78 -6.05
CA THR A 112 -17.29 -14.55 -6.79
C THR A 112 -15.83 -14.09 -6.76
N ILE A 113 -15.51 -13.00 -7.45
CA ILE A 113 -14.14 -12.48 -7.56
C ILE A 113 -13.57 -11.94 -6.22
N GLY A 114 -14.43 -11.64 -5.23
CA GLY A 114 -14.05 -11.11 -3.92
C GLY A 114 -14.59 -9.71 -3.65
N SER A 115 -14.44 -8.78 -4.58
CA SER A 115 -14.94 -7.41 -4.48
C SER A 115 -16.37 -7.30 -5.04
N PHE A 116 -17.19 -6.48 -4.36
CA PHE A 116 -18.48 -6.04 -4.87
C PHE A 116 -18.42 -4.55 -5.25
N PRO A 117 -19.30 -4.08 -6.15
CA PRO A 117 -19.35 -2.66 -6.50
C PRO A 117 -19.56 -1.79 -5.27
N GLN A 118 -18.77 -0.74 -5.15
CA GLN A 118 -18.89 0.23 -4.08
C GLN A 118 -20.20 0.99 -4.20
N THR A 119 -21.12 0.83 -3.24
CA THR A 119 -22.39 1.54 -3.22
C THR A 119 -22.20 3.04 -2.98
N LYS A 120 -23.26 3.85 -3.25
CA LYS A 120 -23.22 5.29 -2.92
C LYS A 120 -23.03 5.51 -1.42
N GLU A 121 -23.65 4.66 -0.60
CA GLU A 121 -23.58 4.68 0.85
C GLU A 121 -22.16 4.45 1.32
N VAL A 122 -21.51 3.39 0.87
CA VAL A 122 -20.11 3.06 1.23
C VAL A 122 -19.16 4.19 0.84
N ARG A 123 -19.29 4.74 -0.37
CA ARG A 123 -18.49 5.90 -0.81
C ARG A 123 -18.72 7.13 0.07
N ASN A 124 -19.97 7.40 0.45
CA ASN A 124 -20.32 8.52 1.32
C ASN A 124 -19.75 8.33 2.74
N TRP A 125 -19.85 7.13 3.33
CA TRP A 125 -19.28 6.84 4.65
C TRP A 125 -17.76 7.02 4.64
N ARG A 126 -17.06 6.56 3.61
CA ARG A 126 -15.63 6.75 3.45
C ARG A 126 -15.25 8.24 3.34
N ALA A 127 -16.01 9.01 2.56
CA ALA A 127 -15.80 10.45 2.45
C ALA A 127 -16.01 11.16 3.79
N LYS A 128 -17.04 10.80 4.56
CA LYS A 128 -17.29 11.32 5.92
C LYS A 128 -16.20 10.94 6.89
N PHE A 129 -15.71 9.70 6.84
CA PHE A 129 -14.60 9.26 7.67
C PHE A 129 -13.31 10.04 7.36
N LYS A 130 -12.96 10.21 6.09
CA LYS A 130 -11.80 11.03 5.66
C LYS A 130 -11.91 12.50 6.10
N LYS A 131 -13.11 13.04 6.24
CA LYS A 131 -13.37 14.41 6.75
C LYS A 131 -13.44 14.50 8.28
N GLY A 132 -13.36 13.39 9.00
CA GLY A 132 -13.52 13.36 10.45
C GLY A 132 -14.97 13.50 10.95
N GLU A 133 -15.96 13.42 10.06
CA GLU A 133 -17.40 13.44 10.40
C GLU A 133 -17.88 12.11 11.01
N LEU A 134 -17.16 11.03 10.77
CA LEU A 134 -17.32 9.72 11.40
C LEU A 134 -16.02 9.36 12.12
N ASN A 135 -16.13 8.83 13.34
CA ASN A 135 -14.99 8.22 13.99
C ASN A 135 -14.76 6.79 13.46
N ALA A 136 -13.58 6.19 13.78
CA ALA A 136 -13.19 4.87 13.30
C ALA A 136 -14.22 3.79 13.64
N LYS A 137 -14.74 3.80 14.89
CA LYS A 137 -15.75 2.82 15.35
C LYS A 137 -17.05 2.93 14.56
N GLN A 138 -17.54 4.15 14.33
CA GLN A 138 -18.77 4.37 13.58
C GLN A 138 -18.61 3.91 12.11
N TYR A 139 -17.47 4.20 11.51
CA TYR A 139 -17.16 3.77 10.15
C TYR A 139 -17.08 2.25 10.05
N ASP A 140 -16.37 1.60 10.97
CA ASP A 140 -16.23 0.15 11.04
C ASP A 140 -17.60 -0.55 11.25
N ASP A 141 -18.45 -0.04 12.14
CA ASP A 141 -19.80 -0.56 12.35
C ASP A 141 -20.69 -0.48 11.09
N LEU A 142 -20.53 0.57 10.27
CA LEU A 142 -21.23 0.70 8.99
C LEU A 142 -20.72 -0.30 7.95
N LEU A 143 -19.40 -0.48 7.86
CA LEU A 143 -18.81 -1.48 6.96
C LEU A 143 -19.20 -2.90 7.35
N LYS A 144 -19.24 -3.23 8.64
CA LYS A 144 -19.70 -4.54 9.14
C LYS A 144 -21.14 -4.85 8.71
N LYS A 145 -22.04 -3.87 8.82
CA LYS A 145 -23.44 -4.04 8.39
C LYS A 145 -23.55 -4.29 6.89
N GLU A 146 -22.77 -3.59 6.08
CA GLU A 146 -22.78 -3.79 4.64
C GLU A 146 -22.17 -5.15 4.25
N THR A 147 -21.10 -5.55 4.91
CA THR A 147 -20.51 -6.89 4.76
C THR A 147 -21.51 -7.98 5.15
N GLU A 148 -22.18 -7.85 6.30
CA GLU A 148 -23.21 -8.79 6.72
C GLU A 148 -24.35 -8.90 5.71
N ARG A 149 -24.87 -7.76 5.23
CA ARG A 149 -25.90 -7.71 4.20
C ARG A 149 -25.49 -8.46 2.93
N THR A 150 -24.24 -8.25 2.51
CA THR A 150 -23.68 -8.89 1.31
C THR A 150 -23.48 -10.39 1.49
N ILE A 151 -23.06 -10.84 2.67
CA ILE A 151 -22.92 -12.26 2.98
C ILE A 151 -24.31 -12.93 2.98
N ARG A 152 -25.31 -12.34 3.65
CA ARG A 152 -26.69 -12.88 3.67
C ARG A 152 -27.29 -12.98 2.29
N TRP A 153 -27.09 -11.98 1.45
CA TRP A 153 -27.53 -12.03 0.07
C TRP A 153 -26.88 -13.17 -0.73
N GLN A 154 -25.59 -13.43 -0.55
CA GLN A 154 -24.90 -14.55 -1.19
C GLN A 154 -25.46 -15.90 -0.71
N GLU A 155 -25.77 -16.03 0.58
CA GLU A 155 -26.45 -17.21 1.13
C GLU A 155 -27.83 -17.43 0.50
N GLU A 156 -28.64 -16.37 0.36
CA GLU A 156 -29.97 -16.40 -0.25
C GLU A 156 -29.95 -16.84 -1.70
N VAL A 157 -28.95 -16.41 -2.48
CA VAL A 157 -28.80 -16.81 -3.88
C VAL A 157 -28.11 -18.16 -4.08
N GLY A 158 -27.59 -18.75 -3.00
CA GLY A 158 -26.98 -20.08 -3.00
C GLY A 158 -25.54 -20.16 -3.50
N ILE A 159 -24.73 -19.14 -3.23
CA ILE A 159 -23.27 -19.18 -3.47
C ILE A 159 -22.63 -20.13 -2.45
N ASP A 160 -21.77 -21.05 -2.91
CA ASP A 160 -21.12 -22.06 -2.05
C ASP A 160 -19.96 -21.50 -1.22
N VAL A 161 -19.16 -20.58 -1.79
CA VAL A 161 -18.01 -19.95 -1.11
C VAL A 161 -18.22 -18.44 -1.08
N LEU A 162 -18.53 -17.94 0.11
CA LEU A 162 -18.87 -16.54 0.31
C LEU A 162 -17.66 -15.64 0.35
N VAL A 163 -17.82 -14.38 -0.07
CA VAL A 163 -16.82 -13.33 0.03
C VAL A 163 -17.38 -12.13 0.78
N HIS A 164 -16.52 -11.35 1.45
CA HIS A 164 -16.97 -10.21 2.27
C HIS A 164 -17.29 -8.94 1.45
N GLY A 165 -16.89 -8.86 0.18
CA GLY A 165 -17.22 -7.76 -0.73
C GLY A 165 -16.20 -6.63 -0.82
N GLU A 166 -15.20 -6.59 0.04
CA GLU A 166 -14.06 -5.66 0.02
C GLU A 166 -14.47 -4.17 0.18
N PHE A 167 -15.46 -3.90 1.02
CA PHE A 167 -15.99 -2.53 1.20
C PHE A 167 -15.05 -1.59 1.95
N GLU A 168 -14.08 -2.14 2.71
CA GLU A 168 -13.10 -1.39 3.48
C GLU A 168 -12.05 -0.70 2.61
N ARG A 169 -11.85 -1.17 1.36
CA ARG A 169 -10.79 -0.69 0.46
C ARG A 169 -11.28 -0.27 -0.92
N ASN A 170 -10.57 0.65 -1.55
CA ASN A 170 -10.68 0.95 -2.97
C ASN A 170 -9.61 0.22 -3.76
N ASP A 171 -8.39 0.30 -3.26
CA ASP A 171 -7.21 -0.32 -3.82
C ASP A 171 -6.54 -1.20 -2.75
N MET A 172 -6.17 -2.41 -3.14
CA MET A 172 -5.59 -3.38 -2.22
C MET A 172 -4.18 -2.95 -1.77
N VAL A 173 -3.39 -2.39 -2.67
CA VAL A 173 -2.01 -1.97 -2.37
C VAL A 173 -2.02 -0.77 -1.43
N GLU A 174 -2.88 0.23 -1.70
CA GLU A 174 -3.09 1.38 -0.82
C GLU A 174 -3.51 0.92 0.57
N TYR A 175 -4.58 0.13 0.66
CA TYR A 175 -5.15 -0.31 1.93
C TYR A 175 -4.14 -1.08 2.80
N PHE A 176 -3.46 -2.08 2.24
CA PHE A 176 -2.48 -2.85 3.01
C PHE A 176 -1.21 -2.05 3.32
N GLY A 177 -0.77 -1.20 2.40
CA GLY A 177 0.34 -0.30 2.65
C GLY A 177 0.09 0.66 3.80
N GLU A 178 -1.14 1.22 3.91
CA GLU A 178 -1.55 2.08 5.03
C GLU A 178 -1.52 1.37 6.40
N GLN A 179 -1.64 0.03 6.42
CA GLN A 179 -1.57 -0.77 7.65
C GLN A 179 -0.13 -1.16 8.04
N LEU A 180 0.84 -0.97 7.16
CA LEU A 180 2.22 -1.39 7.36
C LEU A 180 3.12 -0.19 7.67
N SER A 181 3.87 -0.27 8.77
CA SER A 181 4.90 0.72 9.05
C SER A 181 6.01 0.70 7.99
N GLY A 182 6.54 1.88 7.65
CA GLY A 182 7.57 2.02 6.61
C GLY A 182 7.03 2.30 5.21
N PHE A 183 5.70 2.29 5.02
CA PHE A 183 5.05 2.77 3.81
C PHE A 183 4.63 4.23 3.96
N VAL A 184 4.75 4.98 2.88
CA VAL A 184 4.34 6.38 2.81
C VAL A 184 3.48 6.59 1.58
N PHE A 185 2.35 7.28 1.75
CA PHE A 185 1.43 7.61 0.68
C PHE A 185 1.50 9.10 0.36
N THR A 186 1.46 9.43 -0.91
CA THR A 186 1.49 10.81 -1.39
C THR A 186 0.09 11.24 -1.82
N GLN A 187 -0.22 12.53 -1.72
CA GLN A 187 -1.54 13.04 -2.09
C GLN A 187 -1.74 13.10 -3.61
N ASN A 188 -0.67 13.34 -4.36
CA ASN A 188 -0.70 13.53 -5.81
C ASN A 188 -0.05 12.37 -6.57
N GLY A 189 0.30 11.29 -5.88
CA GLY A 189 1.05 10.17 -6.43
C GLY A 189 0.23 9.16 -7.21
N TRP A 190 -1.07 9.09 -6.95
CA TRP A 190 -1.96 8.12 -7.57
C TRP A 190 -3.10 8.84 -8.27
N VAL A 191 -3.10 8.83 -9.58
CA VAL A 191 -4.25 9.30 -10.38
C VAL A 191 -5.05 8.09 -10.79
N GLN A 192 -6.20 7.90 -10.17
CA GLN A 192 -7.21 6.98 -10.68
C GLN A 192 -7.85 7.61 -11.91
N SER A 193 -7.69 6.98 -13.05
CA SER A 193 -8.39 7.32 -14.29
C SER A 193 -9.85 6.85 -14.23
#